data_8b39bf1165194e7c77c2ac6d8240317b
#
_entry.id   8b39bf1165194e7c77c2ac6d8240317b
#
_cell.length_a   1.000
_cell.length_b   1.000
_cell.length_c   1.000
_cell.angle_alpha   90.00
_cell.angle_beta   90.00
_cell.angle_gamma   90.00
#
_symmetry.space_group_name_H-M   'P 1'
#
loop_
_entity.id
_entity.type
_entity.pdbx_description
1 polymer ?
#
loop_
_entity_poly.entity_id
_entity_poly.type
_entity_poly.pdbx_seq_one_letter_code
_entity_poly.pdbx_strand_id
1 'polypeptide(L)'
;MKRYDWYDEIHRLDADADCRRIAQILSAHEFPWDIMQALGLALYRTYAAPSIGGLLGETREFTTRTQYRYDDTALILDQILEHGFEPGRGRDALRRMNQMHRSYDISNEDYLYVLSTFVVMPVRWLNDWGFGWRRLTEHEITANTNYYRRLGKHMAIKEIPETYAEFLDLFEAYEQAHFGYSEGGRAVSDATLALMIDFYPKWQRPIMRPFMMGLLDDRLISAFRYDEPSRFWRTAARVSLKARARVVRFMPPREQPQWARMSPNIRSYPDGFDPASIGTFPKGCPVPHGLATVEVPETGARVPAPGASAPQGAERP
;
A
#
# COMPACT_ATOMS: atom_id res chain seq x y z
N MET A 1 -16.76 12.60 20.13
CA MET A 1 -16.81 13.20 18.77
C MET A 1 -18.10 12.84 18.06
N LYS A 2 -18.65 13.74 17.23
CA LYS A 2 -19.77 13.47 16.32
C LYS A 2 -19.24 12.90 15.00
N ARG A 3 -20.12 12.25 14.21
CA ARG A 3 -19.72 11.53 12.99
C ARG A 3 -19.01 12.39 11.93
N TYR A 4 -19.31 13.69 11.89
CA TYR A 4 -18.77 14.64 10.90
C TYR A 4 -17.70 15.59 11.47
N ASP A 5 -17.25 15.41 12.73
CA ASP A 5 -16.25 16.32 13.33
C ASP A 5 -14.91 16.30 12.55
N TRP A 6 -14.49 15.13 12.05
CA TRP A 6 -13.31 15.02 11.17
C TRP A 6 -13.52 15.69 9.81
N TYR A 7 -14.71 15.55 9.24
CA TYR A 7 -15.08 16.24 8.01
C TYR A 7 -14.98 17.77 8.19
N ASP A 8 -15.50 18.28 9.28
CA ASP A 8 -15.47 19.71 9.61
C ASP A 8 -14.03 20.19 9.88
N GLU A 9 -13.18 19.35 10.52
CA GLU A 9 -11.75 19.65 10.70
C GLU A 9 -11.04 19.73 9.36
N ILE A 10 -11.21 18.76 8.48
CA ILE A 10 -10.62 18.75 7.13
C ILE A 10 -10.93 20.03 6.36
N HIS A 11 -12.18 20.50 6.42
CA HIS A 11 -12.60 21.70 5.65
C HIS A 11 -12.15 23.02 6.26
N ARG A 12 -11.52 23.03 7.45
CA ARG A 12 -10.82 24.19 8.01
C ARG A 12 -9.33 24.24 7.64
N LEU A 13 -8.79 23.14 7.16
CA LEU A 13 -7.39 23.01 6.75
C LEU A 13 -7.22 23.44 5.30
N ASP A 14 -6.02 23.90 4.94
CA ASP A 14 -5.69 24.23 3.56
C ASP A 14 -5.31 22.98 2.77
N ALA A 15 -5.89 22.79 1.59
CA ALA A 15 -5.69 21.58 0.77
C ALA A 15 -4.28 21.42 0.21
N ASP A 16 -3.47 22.48 0.19
CA ASP A 16 -2.05 22.38 -0.17
C ASP A 16 -1.17 22.39 1.08
N ALA A 17 -1.20 23.44 1.88
CA ALA A 17 -0.33 23.56 3.05
C ALA A 17 -0.49 22.39 4.01
N ASP A 18 -1.73 21.97 4.30
CA ASP A 18 -2.09 20.93 5.27
C ASP A 18 -2.41 19.58 4.62
N CYS A 19 -2.04 19.37 3.34
CA CYS A 19 -2.41 18.17 2.59
C CYS A 19 -2.05 16.87 3.31
N ARG A 20 -0.91 16.80 4.02
CA ARG A 20 -0.54 15.63 4.82
C ARG A 20 -1.48 15.41 6.00
N ARG A 21 -1.87 16.46 6.72
CA ARG A 21 -2.82 16.34 7.84
C ARG A 21 -4.19 15.85 7.35
N ILE A 22 -4.66 16.37 6.23
CA ILE A 22 -5.91 15.91 5.60
C ILE A 22 -5.79 14.42 5.20
N ALA A 23 -4.69 14.03 4.53
CA ALA A 23 -4.45 12.64 4.16
C ALA A 23 -4.37 11.71 5.38
N GLN A 24 -3.79 12.16 6.52
CA GLN A 24 -3.79 11.41 7.78
C GLN A 24 -5.21 11.20 8.32
N ILE A 25 -6.02 12.25 8.36
CA ILE A 25 -7.41 12.15 8.84
C ILE A 25 -8.20 11.17 7.95
N LEU A 26 -8.08 11.30 6.64
CA LEU A 26 -8.76 10.39 5.70
C LEU A 26 -8.33 8.95 5.89
N SER A 27 -7.01 8.70 6.00
CA SER A 27 -6.47 7.35 6.04
C SER A 27 -6.52 6.68 7.40
N ALA A 28 -6.43 7.43 8.51
CA ALA A 28 -6.33 6.86 9.84
C ALA A 28 -7.62 6.98 10.67
N HIS A 29 -8.52 7.91 10.35
CA HIS A 29 -9.75 8.14 11.11
C HIS A 29 -11.03 7.91 10.31
N GLU A 30 -11.15 8.52 9.11
CA GLU A 30 -12.38 8.48 8.33
C GLU A 30 -12.57 7.15 7.60
N PHE A 31 -11.53 6.70 6.86
CA PHE A 31 -11.61 5.57 5.93
C PHE A 31 -10.45 4.57 6.07
N PRO A 32 -9.96 4.21 7.29
CA PRO A 32 -8.72 3.43 7.40
C PRO A 32 -8.78 2.09 6.66
N TRP A 33 -9.88 1.36 6.78
CA TRP A 33 -10.03 0.12 6.05
C TRP A 33 -10.19 0.35 4.54
N ASP A 34 -10.99 1.35 4.14
CA ASP A 34 -11.28 1.62 2.74
C ASP A 34 -10.03 2.08 1.98
N ILE A 35 -9.24 2.98 2.56
CA ILE A 35 -7.98 3.43 1.98
C ILE A 35 -6.98 2.28 1.88
N MET A 36 -6.88 1.43 2.90
CA MET A 36 -6.02 0.24 2.83
C MET A 36 -6.43 -0.70 1.70
N GLN A 37 -7.73 -0.94 1.49
CA GLN A 37 -8.19 -1.76 0.36
C GLN A 37 -7.94 -1.08 -0.99
N ALA A 38 -8.21 0.21 -1.09
CA ALA A 38 -7.97 0.98 -2.32
C ALA A 38 -6.49 0.98 -2.71
N LEU A 39 -5.58 1.20 -1.75
CA LEU A 39 -4.13 1.17 -1.98
C LEU A 39 -3.62 -0.25 -2.27
N GLY A 40 -4.18 -1.27 -1.63
CA GLY A 40 -3.90 -2.66 -1.94
C GLY A 40 -4.25 -3.01 -3.39
N LEU A 41 -5.42 -2.57 -3.86
CA LEU A 41 -5.84 -2.74 -5.25
C LEU A 41 -5.05 -1.85 -6.21
N ALA A 42 -4.63 -0.65 -5.78
CA ALA A 42 -3.72 0.22 -6.53
C ALA A 42 -2.41 -0.50 -6.86
N LEU A 43 -1.75 -1.08 -5.86
CA LEU A 43 -0.53 -1.86 -6.05
C LEU A 43 -0.77 -3.12 -6.89
N TYR A 44 -1.87 -3.83 -6.64
CA TYR A 44 -2.21 -5.03 -7.41
C TYR A 44 -2.36 -4.74 -8.92
N ARG A 45 -2.91 -3.58 -9.28
CA ARG A 45 -3.05 -3.14 -10.68
C ARG A 45 -1.70 -3.01 -11.37
N THR A 46 -0.67 -2.53 -10.66
CA THR A 46 0.65 -2.30 -11.26
C THR A 46 1.31 -3.56 -11.80
N TYR A 47 0.95 -4.74 -11.28
CA TYR A 47 1.47 -6.03 -11.76
C TYR A 47 1.00 -6.39 -13.16
N ALA A 48 -0.06 -5.74 -13.65
CA ALA A 48 -0.61 -5.94 -14.99
C ALA A 48 0.22 -5.25 -16.09
N ALA A 49 1.13 -4.33 -15.73
CA ALA A 49 2.12 -3.76 -16.64
C ALA A 49 3.34 -4.70 -16.71
N PRO A 50 3.70 -5.28 -17.89
CA PRO A 50 4.83 -6.22 -18.01
C PRO A 50 6.17 -5.68 -17.51
N SER A 51 6.44 -4.36 -17.66
CA SER A 51 7.64 -3.71 -17.13
C SER A 51 7.72 -3.82 -15.61
N ILE A 52 6.61 -3.58 -14.90
CA ILE A 52 6.53 -3.61 -13.45
C ILE A 52 6.37 -5.06 -12.95
N GLY A 53 5.36 -5.77 -13.46
CA GLY A 53 5.06 -7.14 -13.03
C GLY A 53 6.17 -8.13 -13.37
N GLY A 54 6.85 -7.95 -14.53
CA GLY A 54 8.03 -8.73 -14.90
C GLY A 54 9.18 -8.51 -13.92
N LEU A 55 9.56 -7.26 -13.66
CA LEU A 55 10.59 -6.90 -12.70
C LEU A 55 10.30 -7.47 -11.30
N LEU A 56 9.07 -7.32 -10.80
CA LEU A 56 8.68 -7.86 -9.50
C LEU A 56 8.74 -9.39 -9.47
N GLY A 57 8.41 -10.06 -10.57
CA GLY A 57 8.56 -11.51 -10.73
C GLY A 57 10.00 -11.96 -10.69
N GLU A 58 10.91 -11.24 -11.36
CA GLU A 58 12.35 -11.51 -11.38
C GLU A 58 12.98 -11.40 -10.00
N THR A 59 12.53 -10.46 -9.15
CA THR A 59 13.02 -10.32 -7.77
C THR A 59 12.67 -11.51 -6.90
N ARG A 60 11.65 -12.29 -7.25
CA ARG A 60 11.07 -13.40 -6.49
C ARG A 60 10.56 -13.05 -5.08
N GLU A 61 10.67 -11.81 -4.64
CA GLU A 61 10.26 -11.39 -3.30
C GLU A 61 8.76 -11.61 -3.04
N PHE A 62 7.92 -11.30 -4.03
CA PHE A 62 6.48 -11.54 -3.93
C PHE A 62 6.07 -13.01 -4.00
N THR A 63 6.92 -13.89 -4.53
CA THR A 63 6.60 -15.32 -4.64
C THR A 63 7.19 -16.15 -3.51
N THR A 64 8.28 -15.70 -2.87
CA THR A 64 8.95 -16.43 -1.79
C THR A 64 8.71 -15.82 -0.41
N ARG A 65 8.54 -14.49 -0.32
CA ARG A 65 8.34 -13.75 0.94
C ARG A 65 7.18 -12.76 0.85
N THR A 66 6.07 -13.18 0.29
CA THR A 66 4.89 -12.34 -0.03
C THR A 66 4.40 -11.52 1.17
N GLN A 67 4.31 -12.13 2.36
CA GLN A 67 3.89 -11.45 3.59
C GLN A 67 4.85 -10.30 3.93
N TYR A 68 6.16 -10.56 3.95
CA TYR A 68 7.16 -9.50 4.23
C TYR A 68 7.06 -8.36 3.22
N ARG A 69 6.96 -8.67 1.93
CA ARG A 69 6.90 -7.65 0.89
C ARG A 69 5.62 -6.81 0.96
N TYR A 70 4.50 -7.42 1.33
CA TYR A 70 3.25 -6.73 1.61
C TYR A 70 3.40 -5.80 2.83
N ASP A 71 3.92 -6.32 3.93
CA ASP A 71 4.07 -5.58 5.19
C ASP A 71 5.06 -4.41 5.03
N ASP A 72 6.20 -4.63 4.38
CA ASP A 72 7.21 -3.60 4.12
C ASP A 72 6.61 -2.40 3.40
N THR A 73 5.81 -2.64 2.37
CA THR A 73 5.18 -1.56 1.61
C THR A 73 4.19 -0.78 2.46
N ALA A 74 3.32 -1.49 3.19
CA ALA A 74 2.34 -0.86 4.05
C ALA A 74 3.00 -0.05 5.17
N LEU A 75 4.04 -0.60 5.80
CA LEU A 75 4.74 0.05 6.90
C LEU A 75 5.55 1.27 6.46
N ILE A 76 6.22 1.21 5.32
CA ILE A 76 6.96 2.35 4.76
C ILE A 76 6.01 3.51 4.48
N LEU A 77 4.90 3.26 3.78
CA LEU A 77 3.90 4.29 3.48
C LEU A 77 3.24 4.86 4.74
N ASP A 78 2.95 4.01 5.72
CA ASP A 78 2.42 4.39 7.03
C ASP A 78 3.35 5.36 7.78
N GLN A 79 4.67 5.06 7.81
CA GLN A 79 5.66 5.92 8.45
C GLN A 79 5.82 7.27 7.74
N ILE A 80 5.80 7.29 6.41
CA ILE A 80 5.90 8.54 5.64
C ILE A 80 4.66 9.39 5.88
N LEU A 81 3.47 8.80 5.88
CA LEU A 81 2.22 9.54 6.11
C LEU A 81 2.17 10.12 7.53
N GLU A 82 2.50 9.32 8.54
CA GLU A 82 2.43 9.73 9.94
C GLU A 82 3.46 10.81 10.29
N HIS A 83 4.72 10.60 9.91
CA HIS A 83 5.84 11.43 10.37
C HIS A 83 6.29 12.48 9.34
N GLY A 84 5.85 12.39 8.08
CA GLY A 84 6.17 13.37 7.04
C GLY A 84 7.55 13.21 6.43
N PHE A 85 7.99 14.28 5.76
CA PHE A 85 9.22 14.30 4.95
C PHE A 85 10.41 14.93 5.66
N GLU A 86 10.19 15.56 6.82
CA GLU A 86 11.22 16.20 7.64
C GLU A 86 12.13 15.15 8.33
N PRO A 87 13.32 15.55 8.83
CA PRO A 87 14.22 14.63 9.53
C PRO A 87 13.53 13.85 10.65
N GLY A 88 13.61 12.53 10.60
CA GLY A 88 12.97 11.57 11.52
C GLY A 88 12.46 10.33 10.79
N ARG A 89 11.63 9.56 11.47
CA ARG A 89 11.15 8.24 11.02
C ARG A 89 10.54 8.24 9.61
N GLY A 90 9.76 9.26 9.25
CA GLY A 90 9.17 9.37 7.92
C GLY A 90 10.21 9.56 6.82
N ARG A 91 11.21 10.43 7.06
CA ARG A 91 12.33 10.62 6.13
C ARG A 91 13.22 9.38 6.02
N ASP A 92 13.41 8.65 7.11
CA ASP A 92 14.20 7.42 7.09
C ASP A 92 13.49 6.34 6.27
N ALA A 93 12.17 6.18 6.44
CA ALA A 93 11.35 5.31 5.61
C ALA A 93 11.40 5.70 4.12
N LEU A 94 11.31 7.00 3.81
CA LEU A 94 11.40 7.52 2.44
C LEU A 94 12.80 7.26 1.83
N ARG A 95 13.86 7.52 2.59
CA ARG A 95 15.24 7.21 2.15
C ARG A 95 15.40 5.73 1.86
N ARG A 96 14.85 4.89 2.73
CA ARG A 96 14.90 3.44 2.55
C ARG A 96 14.16 2.99 1.30
N MET A 97 12.96 3.52 1.06
CA MET A 97 12.20 3.27 -0.15
C MET A 97 12.98 3.67 -1.41
N ASN A 98 13.51 4.90 -1.43
CA ASN A 98 14.30 5.41 -2.55
C ASN A 98 15.57 4.59 -2.79
N GLN A 99 16.19 4.09 -1.72
CA GLN A 99 17.37 3.23 -1.82
C GLN A 99 17.04 1.91 -2.50
N MET A 100 15.94 1.26 -2.11
CA MET A 100 15.49 0.03 -2.75
C MET A 100 15.16 0.23 -4.22
N HIS A 101 14.42 1.30 -4.56
CA HIS A 101 14.06 1.60 -5.93
C HIS A 101 15.26 1.88 -6.84
N ARG A 102 16.31 2.56 -6.34
CA ARG A 102 17.56 2.83 -7.11
C ARG A 102 18.33 1.57 -7.49
N SER A 103 18.03 0.44 -6.90
CA SER A 103 18.69 -0.83 -7.24
C SER A 103 18.12 -1.47 -8.50
N TYR A 104 17.09 -0.87 -9.08
CA TYR A 104 16.40 -1.36 -10.26
C TYR A 104 16.33 -0.28 -11.33
N ASP A 105 16.32 -0.70 -12.60
CA ASP A 105 16.08 0.20 -13.73
C ASP A 105 14.57 0.35 -13.93
N ILE A 106 14.01 1.39 -13.28
CA ILE A 106 12.58 1.70 -13.33
C ILE A 106 12.41 2.99 -14.13
N SER A 107 11.59 2.95 -15.17
CA SER A 107 11.30 4.11 -16.00
C SER A 107 10.55 5.20 -15.23
N ASN A 108 10.72 6.47 -15.61
CA ASN A 108 9.93 7.55 -15.03
C ASN A 108 8.42 7.38 -15.29
N GLU A 109 8.07 6.78 -16.43
CA GLU A 109 6.69 6.49 -16.79
C GLU A 109 6.06 5.47 -15.85
N ASP A 110 6.78 4.40 -15.49
CA ASP A 110 6.33 3.43 -14.49
C ASP A 110 6.16 4.08 -13.10
N TYR A 111 7.10 4.95 -12.69
CA TYR A 111 6.95 5.72 -11.45
C TYR A 111 5.73 6.62 -11.45
N LEU A 112 5.48 7.35 -12.54
CA LEU A 112 4.32 8.22 -12.69
C LEU A 112 3.02 7.42 -12.64
N TYR A 113 2.98 6.27 -13.31
CA TYR A 113 1.82 5.39 -13.25
C TYR A 113 1.57 4.86 -11.84
N VAL A 114 2.58 4.31 -11.16
CA VAL A 114 2.43 3.84 -9.77
C VAL A 114 1.94 4.99 -8.87
N LEU A 115 2.51 6.18 -8.99
CA LEU A 115 2.07 7.36 -8.24
C LEU A 115 0.60 7.70 -8.55
N SER A 116 0.19 7.63 -9.83
CA SER A 116 -1.19 7.89 -10.23
C SER A 116 -2.18 6.91 -9.62
N THR A 117 -1.79 5.64 -9.42
CA THR A 117 -2.66 4.67 -8.78
C THR A 117 -2.99 5.04 -7.33
N PHE A 118 -2.06 5.64 -6.59
CA PHE A 118 -2.30 6.11 -5.22
C PHE A 118 -3.21 7.35 -5.15
N VAL A 119 -3.22 8.16 -6.21
CA VAL A 119 -4.12 9.32 -6.31
C VAL A 119 -5.51 8.88 -6.74
N VAL A 120 -5.61 8.05 -7.77
CA VAL A 120 -6.87 7.71 -8.45
C VAL A 120 -7.68 6.65 -7.70
N MET A 121 -7.02 5.60 -7.21
CA MET A 121 -7.75 4.45 -6.66
C MET A 121 -8.54 4.73 -5.38
N PRO A 122 -8.08 5.57 -4.43
CA PRO A 122 -8.92 5.99 -3.31
C PRO A 122 -10.19 6.70 -3.74
N VAL A 123 -10.11 7.57 -4.75
CA VAL A 123 -11.29 8.28 -5.29
C VAL A 123 -12.23 7.30 -5.97
N ARG A 124 -11.71 6.41 -6.82
CA ARG A 124 -12.54 5.35 -7.45
C ARG A 124 -13.25 4.47 -6.42
N TRP A 125 -12.53 4.03 -5.39
CA TRP A 125 -13.08 3.19 -4.33
C TRP A 125 -14.23 3.89 -3.59
N LEU A 126 -13.98 5.11 -3.13
CA LEU A 126 -14.91 5.84 -2.29
C LEU A 126 -16.05 6.49 -3.09
N ASN A 127 -15.73 7.12 -4.23
CA ASN A 127 -16.67 7.94 -4.98
C ASN A 127 -17.34 7.18 -6.11
N ASP A 128 -16.57 6.58 -7.04
CA ASP A 128 -17.12 6.01 -8.27
C ASP A 128 -17.81 4.68 -8.00
N TRP A 129 -17.16 3.81 -7.22
CA TRP A 129 -17.76 2.53 -6.82
C TRP A 129 -18.71 2.65 -5.64
N GLY A 130 -18.59 3.72 -4.86
CA GLY A 130 -19.45 4.02 -3.71
C GLY A 130 -19.28 3.02 -2.57
N PHE A 131 -18.03 2.59 -2.30
CA PHE A 131 -17.69 1.68 -1.22
C PHE A 131 -17.35 2.42 0.09
N GLY A 132 -17.14 3.74 0.03
CA GLY A 132 -17.01 4.59 1.21
C GLY A 132 -18.34 4.90 1.89
N TRP A 133 -18.33 5.14 3.17
CA TRP A 133 -19.52 5.55 3.93
C TRP A 133 -20.01 6.97 3.55
N ARG A 134 -19.15 7.79 2.96
CA ARG A 134 -19.42 9.03 2.24
C ARG A 134 -18.44 9.16 1.05
N ARG A 135 -18.72 10.07 0.16
CA ARG A 135 -17.81 10.45 -0.92
C ARG A 135 -16.74 11.42 -0.39
N LEU A 136 -15.59 11.43 -1.04
CA LEU A 136 -14.62 12.51 -0.91
C LEU A 136 -15.14 13.76 -1.62
N THR A 137 -14.88 14.92 -1.04
CA THR A 137 -15.11 16.21 -1.64
C THR A 137 -13.95 16.61 -2.55
N GLU A 138 -14.15 17.62 -3.41
CA GLU A 138 -13.08 18.18 -4.27
C GLU A 138 -11.89 18.68 -3.44
N HIS A 139 -12.17 19.26 -2.27
CA HIS A 139 -11.14 19.69 -1.33
C HIS A 139 -10.28 18.54 -0.84
N GLU A 140 -10.88 17.42 -0.47
CA GLU A 140 -10.18 16.20 -0.01
C GLU A 140 -9.41 15.52 -1.14
N ILE A 141 -9.98 15.50 -2.36
CA ILE A 141 -9.32 14.97 -3.56
C ILE A 141 -8.08 15.82 -3.89
N THR A 142 -8.21 17.15 -3.83
CA THR A 142 -7.10 18.08 -4.05
C THR A 142 -5.99 17.87 -3.00
N ALA A 143 -6.35 17.76 -1.74
CA ALA A 143 -5.38 17.52 -0.67
C ALA A 143 -4.65 16.17 -0.84
N ASN A 144 -5.38 15.10 -1.17
CA ASN A 144 -4.79 13.79 -1.45
C ASN A 144 -3.82 13.85 -2.64
N THR A 145 -4.23 14.53 -3.73
CA THR A 145 -3.39 14.77 -4.90
C THR A 145 -2.11 15.51 -4.52
N ASN A 146 -2.20 16.61 -3.77
CA ASN A 146 -1.05 17.40 -3.33
C ASN A 146 -0.10 16.59 -2.41
N TYR A 147 -0.64 15.75 -1.53
CA TYR A 147 0.18 14.87 -0.71
C TYR A 147 1.02 13.91 -1.56
N TYR A 148 0.42 13.21 -2.53
CA TYR A 148 1.15 12.28 -3.40
C TYR A 148 2.09 13.01 -4.38
N ARG A 149 1.75 14.22 -4.83
CA ARG A 149 2.68 15.08 -5.59
C ARG A 149 3.95 15.39 -4.78
N ARG A 150 3.80 15.73 -3.49
CA ARG A 150 4.95 15.95 -2.59
C ARG A 150 5.77 14.68 -2.42
N LEU A 151 5.12 13.55 -2.21
CA LEU A 151 5.80 12.24 -2.14
C LEU A 151 6.60 11.97 -3.42
N GLY A 152 5.99 12.14 -4.58
CA GLY A 152 6.64 11.94 -5.88
C GLY A 152 7.86 12.85 -6.08
N LYS A 153 7.79 14.13 -5.66
CA LYS A 153 8.93 15.05 -5.68
C LYS A 153 10.09 14.54 -4.82
N HIS A 154 9.81 14.01 -3.63
CA HIS A 154 10.82 13.42 -2.75
C HIS A 154 11.38 12.09 -3.28
N MET A 155 10.70 11.44 -4.21
CA MET A 155 11.18 10.28 -4.96
C MET A 155 11.95 10.66 -6.23
N ALA A 156 12.10 11.95 -6.52
CA ALA A 156 12.71 12.49 -7.74
C ALA A 156 11.98 12.09 -9.04
N ILE A 157 10.69 11.83 -8.97
CA ILE A 157 9.83 11.59 -10.14
C ILE A 157 9.70 12.91 -10.92
N LYS A 158 9.81 12.83 -12.24
CA LYS A 158 9.74 13.98 -13.13
C LYS A 158 8.34 14.11 -13.73
N GLU A 159 7.98 15.33 -14.16
CA GLU A 159 6.74 15.60 -14.90
C GLU A 159 5.47 15.15 -14.16
N ILE A 160 5.46 15.34 -12.84
CA ILE A 160 4.32 14.96 -11.99
C ILE A 160 3.11 15.83 -12.33
N PRO A 161 1.93 15.24 -12.67
CA PRO A 161 0.71 15.97 -12.90
C PRO A 161 0.34 16.93 -11.76
N GLU A 162 -0.36 18.01 -12.07
CA GLU A 162 -0.71 19.03 -11.08
C GLU A 162 -2.10 18.81 -10.47
N THR A 163 -3.00 18.22 -11.23
CA THR A 163 -4.40 18.06 -10.86
C THR A 163 -4.81 16.59 -10.84
N TYR A 164 -5.89 16.29 -10.12
CA TYR A 164 -6.50 14.97 -10.14
C TYR A 164 -6.90 14.53 -11.56
N ALA A 165 -7.42 15.45 -12.37
CA ALA A 165 -7.83 15.15 -13.74
C ALA A 165 -6.65 14.69 -14.59
N GLU A 166 -5.51 15.39 -14.52
CA GLU A 166 -4.29 14.99 -15.23
C GLU A 166 -3.75 13.65 -14.75
N PHE A 167 -3.82 13.35 -13.44
CA PHE A 167 -3.48 12.04 -12.91
C PHE A 167 -4.41 10.95 -13.43
N LEU A 168 -5.69 11.23 -13.54
CA LEU A 168 -6.67 10.29 -14.09
C LEU A 168 -6.41 10.00 -15.57
N ASP A 169 -6.14 11.04 -16.36
CA ASP A 169 -5.80 10.90 -17.78
C ASP A 169 -4.52 10.07 -17.96
N LEU A 170 -3.47 10.37 -17.19
CA LEU A 170 -2.23 9.57 -17.20
C LEU A 170 -2.49 8.11 -16.83
N PHE A 171 -3.24 7.87 -15.75
CA PHE A 171 -3.59 6.54 -15.29
C PHE A 171 -4.31 5.73 -16.38
N GLU A 172 -5.33 6.32 -17.03
CA GLU A 172 -6.10 5.63 -18.08
C GLU A 172 -5.26 5.37 -19.33
N ALA A 173 -4.48 6.37 -19.76
CA ALA A 173 -3.61 6.26 -20.93
C ALA A 173 -2.54 5.17 -20.72
N TYR A 174 -1.90 5.16 -19.55
CA TYR A 174 -0.89 4.15 -19.23
C TYR A 174 -1.48 2.74 -19.23
N GLU A 175 -2.61 2.52 -18.56
CA GLU A 175 -3.25 1.20 -18.53
C GLU A 175 -3.68 0.73 -19.92
N GLN A 176 -4.16 1.65 -20.75
CA GLN A 176 -4.54 1.32 -22.13
C GLN A 176 -3.34 0.91 -22.98
N ALA A 177 -2.19 1.57 -22.79
CA ALA A 177 -1.00 1.36 -23.60
C ALA A 177 -0.16 0.17 -23.12
N HIS A 178 -0.08 -0.07 -21.81
CA HIS A 178 0.94 -0.95 -21.22
C HIS A 178 0.40 -2.21 -20.55
N PHE A 179 -0.91 -2.31 -20.27
CA PHE A 179 -1.45 -3.52 -19.65
C PHE A 179 -1.36 -4.70 -20.62
N GLY A 180 -0.76 -5.78 -20.15
CA GLY A 180 -0.59 -7.00 -20.92
C GLY A 180 -0.10 -8.16 -20.06
N TYR A 181 -0.11 -9.34 -20.66
CA TYR A 181 0.33 -10.54 -19.98
C TYR A 181 1.85 -10.59 -19.82
N SER A 182 2.29 -10.88 -18.60
CA SER A 182 3.65 -11.35 -18.30
C SER A 182 3.59 -12.49 -17.29
N GLU A 183 4.48 -13.45 -17.39
CA GLU A 183 4.56 -14.57 -16.43
C GLU A 183 4.88 -14.06 -15.03
N GLY A 184 5.80 -13.10 -14.92
CA GLY A 184 6.14 -12.46 -13.64
C GLY A 184 4.95 -11.75 -13.00
N GLY A 185 4.25 -10.92 -13.78
CA GLY A 185 3.05 -10.21 -13.31
C GLY A 185 1.95 -11.17 -12.85
N ARG A 186 1.72 -12.26 -13.61
CA ARG A 186 0.77 -13.29 -13.23
C ARG A 186 1.18 -14.01 -11.93
N ALA A 187 2.44 -14.40 -11.78
CA ALA A 187 2.93 -15.08 -10.58
C ALA A 187 2.82 -14.19 -9.34
N VAL A 188 3.17 -12.89 -9.45
CA VAL A 188 3.04 -11.90 -8.36
C VAL A 188 1.57 -11.69 -7.99
N SER A 189 0.71 -11.59 -8.99
CA SER A 189 -0.75 -11.45 -8.81
C SER A 189 -1.33 -12.66 -8.07
N ASP A 190 -1.01 -13.89 -8.48
CA ASP A 190 -1.48 -15.12 -7.83
C ASP A 190 -0.98 -15.22 -6.37
N ALA A 191 0.29 -14.91 -6.12
CA ALA A 191 0.88 -14.91 -4.78
C ALA A 191 0.22 -13.88 -3.85
N THR A 192 -0.02 -12.66 -4.37
CA THR A 192 -0.67 -11.59 -3.61
C THR A 192 -2.14 -11.95 -3.31
N LEU A 193 -2.87 -12.50 -4.29
CA LEU A 193 -4.23 -12.95 -4.10
C LEU A 193 -4.32 -14.08 -3.06
N ALA A 194 -3.40 -15.03 -3.10
CA ALA A 194 -3.31 -16.12 -2.12
C ALA A 194 -3.07 -15.57 -0.70
N LEU A 195 -2.16 -14.60 -0.54
CA LEU A 195 -1.92 -13.93 0.73
C LEU A 195 -3.16 -13.19 1.24
N MET A 196 -3.85 -12.43 0.38
CA MET A 196 -5.06 -11.72 0.77
C MET A 196 -6.18 -12.68 1.22
N ILE A 197 -6.30 -13.85 0.58
CA ILE A 197 -7.24 -14.90 0.99
C ILE A 197 -6.83 -15.50 2.34
N ASP A 198 -5.52 -15.64 2.61
CA ASP A 198 -5.00 -16.18 3.87
C ASP A 198 -5.30 -15.30 5.09
N PHE A 199 -5.61 -14.02 4.91
CA PHE A 199 -6.07 -13.13 5.98
C PHE A 199 -7.44 -13.51 6.55
N TYR A 200 -8.19 -14.35 5.83
CA TYR A 200 -9.53 -14.78 6.26
C TYR A 200 -9.49 -16.17 6.91
N PRO A 201 -10.42 -16.45 7.83
CA PRO A 201 -10.59 -17.78 8.42
C PRO A 201 -10.74 -18.86 7.35
N LYS A 202 -10.21 -20.07 7.61
CA LYS A 202 -10.19 -21.17 6.62
C LYS A 202 -11.55 -21.45 5.98
N TRP A 203 -12.64 -21.36 6.74
CA TRP A 203 -14.00 -21.61 6.23
C TRP A 203 -14.51 -20.53 5.26
N GLN A 204 -13.95 -19.31 5.29
CA GLN A 204 -14.31 -18.25 4.35
C GLN A 204 -13.48 -18.27 3.07
N ARG A 205 -12.29 -18.86 3.07
CA ARG A 205 -11.35 -18.82 1.94
C ARG A 205 -11.94 -19.26 0.60
N PRO A 206 -12.78 -20.33 0.52
CA PRO A 206 -13.41 -20.74 -0.74
C PRO A 206 -14.31 -19.66 -1.36
N ILE A 207 -14.93 -18.80 -0.52
CA ILE A 207 -15.80 -17.71 -0.94
C ILE A 207 -14.97 -16.45 -1.28
N MET A 208 -13.86 -16.25 -0.58
CA MET A 208 -13.04 -15.04 -0.73
C MET A 208 -12.36 -14.93 -2.11
N ARG A 209 -11.92 -16.07 -2.69
CA ARG A 209 -11.30 -16.04 -4.01
C ARG A 209 -12.26 -15.50 -5.09
N PRO A 210 -13.43 -16.10 -5.32
CA PRO A 210 -14.37 -15.58 -6.33
C PRO A 210 -14.91 -14.19 -5.98
N PHE A 211 -15.01 -13.83 -4.70
CA PHE A 211 -15.36 -12.48 -4.25
C PHE A 211 -14.32 -11.44 -4.70
N MET A 212 -13.04 -11.69 -4.43
CA MET A 212 -11.95 -10.80 -4.83
C MET A 212 -11.82 -10.70 -6.35
N MET A 213 -11.95 -11.81 -7.06
CA MET A 213 -12.00 -11.82 -8.52
C MET A 213 -13.16 -10.97 -9.07
N GLY A 214 -14.30 -10.95 -8.39
CA GLY A 214 -15.45 -10.12 -8.74
C GLY A 214 -15.22 -8.61 -8.63
N LEU A 215 -14.19 -8.17 -7.91
CA LEU A 215 -13.80 -6.77 -7.80
C LEU A 215 -12.85 -6.30 -8.90
N LEU A 216 -12.15 -7.22 -9.56
CA LEU A 216 -11.25 -6.90 -10.66
C LEU A 216 -12.04 -6.47 -11.89
N ASP A 217 -11.56 -5.44 -12.56
CA ASP A 217 -12.11 -5.01 -13.84
C ASP A 217 -11.61 -5.87 -15.01
N ASP A 218 -12.21 -5.67 -16.17
CA ASP A 218 -11.94 -6.51 -17.34
C ASP A 218 -10.51 -6.34 -17.88
N ARG A 219 -9.90 -5.14 -17.70
CA ARG A 219 -8.48 -4.91 -18.07
C ARG A 219 -7.55 -5.82 -17.26
N LEU A 220 -7.75 -5.90 -15.93
CA LEU A 220 -6.97 -6.77 -15.05
C LEU A 220 -7.19 -8.25 -15.33
N ILE A 221 -8.46 -8.66 -15.51
CA ILE A 221 -8.81 -10.04 -15.86
C ILE A 221 -8.09 -10.45 -17.16
N SER A 222 -8.14 -9.61 -18.18
CA SER A 222 -7.49 -9.84 -19.47
C SER A 222 -5.96 -9.87 -19.34
N ALA A 223 -5.36 -8.87 -18.69
CA ALA A 223 -3.91 -8.76 -18.54
C ALA A 223 -3.30 -9.96 -17.81
N PHE A 224 -3.95 -10.44 -16.76
CA PHE A 224 -3.50 -11.63 -16.03
C PHE A 224 -3.98 -12.96 -16.64
N ARG A 225 -4.81 -12.94 -17.69
CA ARG A 225 -5.43 -14.13 -18.27
C ARG A 225 -6.16 -14.97 -17.21
N TYR A 226 -6.94 -14.30 -16.36
CA TYR A 226 -7.85 -14.97 -15.44
C TYR A 226 -9.15 -15.33 -16.13
N ASP A 227 -9.80 -16.38 -15.63
CA ASP A 227 -11.18 -16.69 -16.02
C ASP A 227 -12.11 -15.57 -15.59
N GLU A 228 -13.07 -15.23 -16.42
CA GLU A 228 -14.05 -14.20 -16.11
C GLU A 228 -14.88 -14.58 -14.89
N PRO A 229 -14.92 -13.72 -13.86
CA PRO A 229 -15.78 -13.97 -12.71
C PRO A 229 -17.25 -13.88 -13.13
N SER A 230 -18.08 -14.79 -12.61
CA SER A 230 -19.51 -14.79 -12.93
C SER A 230 -20.18 -13.47 -12.51
N ARG A 231 -21.28 -13.11 -13.20
CA ARG A 231 -22.09 -11.92 -12.88
C ARG A 231 -22.57 -11.93 -11.43
N PHE A 232 -22.83 -13.11 -10.88
CA PHE A 232 -23.20 -13.26 -9.48
C PHE A 232 -22.09 -12.71 -8.56
N TRP A 233 -20.84 -13.13 -8.74
CA TRP A 233 -19.73 -12.68 -7.89
C TRP A 233 -19.40 -11.21 -8.07
N ARG A 234 -19.46 -10.68 -9.30
CA ARG A 234 -19.30 -9.24 -9.57
C ARG A 234 -20.36 -8.42 -8.81
N THR A 235 -21.61 -8.87 -8.84
CA THR A 235 -22.70 -8.19 -8.15
C THR A 235 -22.62 -8.36 -6.63
N ALA A 236 -22.39 -9.57 -6.15
CA ALA A 236 -22.29 -9.87 -4.72
C ALA A 236 -21.17 -9.09 -4.05
N ALA A 237 -19.97 -9.00 -4.67
CA ALA A 237 -18.86 -8.24 -4.15
C ALA A 237 -19.20 -6.74 -4.05
N ARG A 238 -19.76 -6.16 -5.08
CA ARG A 238 -20.14 -4.73 -5.08
C ARG A 238 -21.27 -4.41 -4.10
N VAL A 239 -22.29 -5.26 -4.04
CA VAL A 239 -23.44 -5.05 -3.15
C VAL A 239 -23.03 -5.17 -1.68
N SER A 240 -22.22 -6.17 -1.34
CA SER A 240 -21.76 -6.34 0.06
C SER A 240 -20.85 -5.18 0.52
N LEU A 241 -19.97 -4.67 -0.33
CA LEU A 241 -19.17 -3.49 0.01
C LEU A 241 -20.04 -2.23 0.18
N LYS A 242 -21.02 -2.02 -0.68
CA LYS A 242 -21.98 -0.91 -0.52
C LYS A 242 -22.85 -1.08 0.74
N ALA A 243 -23.25 -2.30 1.08
CA ALA A 243 -23.98 -2.56 2.32
C ALA A 243 -23.12 -2.27 3.55
N ARG A 244 -21.82 -2.72 3.54
CA ARG A 244 -20.85 -2.36 4.57
C ARG A 244 -20.71 -0.84 4.71
N ALA A 245 -20.58 -0.12 3.63
CA ALA A 245 -20.47 1.35 3.63
C ALA A 245 -21.66 2.02 4.34
N ARG A 246 -22.89 1.53 4.09
CA ARG A 246 -24.10 2.01 4.77
C ARG A 246 -24.06 1.73 6.27
N VAL A 247 -23.58 0.56 6.69
CA VAL A 247 -23.45 0.23 8.13
C VAL A 247 -22.43 1.15 8.78
N VAL A 248 -21.26 1.31 8.17
CA VAL A 248 -20.16 2.17 8.69
C VAL A 248 -20.63 3.63 8.86
N ARG A 249 -21.53 4.12 8.03
CA ARG A 249 -22.09 5.47 8.13
C ARG A 249 -22.73 5.75 9.49
N PHE A 250 -23.32 4.73 10.12
CA PHE A 250 -24.01 4.85 11.41
C PHE A 250 -23.11 4.47 12.60
N MET A 251 -21.88 4.04 12.36
CA MET A 251 -20.93 3.75 13.42
C MET A 251 -20.35 5.06 13.99
N PRO A 252 -19.93 5.07 15.28
CA PRO A 252 -19.25 6.22 15.85
C PRO A 252 -17.92 6.51 15.09
N PRO A 253 -17.49 7.78 15.05
CA PRO A 253 -16.20 8.14 14.48
C PRO A 253 -15.06 7.51 15.28
N ARG A 254 -13.93 7.29 14.63
CA ARG A 254 -12.71 6.84 15.31
C ARG A 254 -11.97 8.04 15.86
N GLU A 255 -11.88 8.13 17.17
CA GLU A 255 -11.12 9.20 17.84
C GLU A 255 -9.62 8.92 17.80
N GLN A 256 -9.24 7.65 17.98
CA GLN A 256 -7.83 7.24 17.86
C GLN A 256 -7.49 6.85 16.42
N PRO A 257 -6.29 7.24 15.92
CA PRO A 257 -5.87 6.89 14.58
C PRO A 257 -5.65 5.38 14.44
N GLN A 258 -6.05 4.83 13.31
CA GLN A 258 -5.86 3.43 12.97
C GLN A 258 -4.81 3.32 11.84
N TRP A 259 -3.57 3.16 12.24
CA TRP A 259 -2.44 3.04 11.32
C TRP A 259 -2.33 1.62 10.75
N ALA A 260 -1.70 1.48 9.58
CA ALA A 260 -1.53 0.19 8.90
C ALA A 260 -0.83 -0.84 9.79
N ARG A 261 0.19 -0.43 10.55
CA ARG A 261 0.92 -1.28 11.52
C ARG A 261 0.06 -1.89 12.63
N MET A 262 -1.13 -1.32 12.88
CA MET A 262 -2.10 -1.84 13.87
C MET A 262 -3.01 -2.92 13.27
N SER A 263 -2.90 -3.17 11.96
CA SER A 263 -3.69 -4.20 11.29
C SER A 263 -3.20 -5.60 11.69
N PRO A 264 -4.11 -6.54 12.00
CA PRO A 264 -3.75 -7.93 12.26
C PRO A 264 -3.19 -8.64 11.02
N ASN A 265 -3.26 -8.01 9.85
CA ASN A 265 -2.70 -8.53 8.61
C ASN A 265 -1.21 -8.23 8.47
N ILE A 266 -0.66 -7.29 9.25
CA ILE A 266 0.79 -7.04 9.37
C ILE A 266 1.36 -8.03 10.36
N ARG A 267 2.14 -9.01 9.88
CA ARG A 267 2.56 -10.18 10.67
C ARG A 267 4.07 -10.36 10.76
N SER A 268 4.82 -9.68 9.88
CA SER A 268 6.27 -9.92 9.74
C SER A 268 7.11 -9.30 10.85
N TYR A 269 6.56 -8.36 11.60
CA TYR A 269 7.29 -7.57 12.60
C TYR A 269 6.58 -7.53 13.95
N PRO A 270 6.41 -8.68 14.65
CA PRO A 270 5.63 -8.74 15.89
C PRO A 270 6.25 -7.93 17.04
N ASP A 271 7.57 -7.75 17.03
CA ASP A 271 8.33 -7.02 18.06
C ASP A 271 8.64 -5.57 17.65
N GLY A 272 8.05 -5.09 16.54
CA GLY A 272 8.31 -3.76 15.99
C GLY A 272 9.35 -3.77 14.87
N PHE A 273 9.57 -2.62 14.25
CA PHE A 273 10.48 -2.45 13.11
C PHE A 273 11.19 -1.11 13.16
N ASP A 274 12.35 -1.05 12.50
CA ASP A 274 13.06 0.19 12.21
C ASP A 274 12.82 0.58 10.74
N PRO A 275 12.23 1.77 10.46
CA PRO A 275 11.97 2.23 9.10
C PRO A 275 13.21 2.28 8.20
N ALA A 276 14.40 2.46 8.77
CA ALA A 276 15.64 2.53 8.01
C ALA A 276 16.14 1.14 7.55
N SER A 277 15.63 0.05 8.15
CA SER A 277 16.16 -1.30 7.94
C SER A 277 15.16 -2.27 7.31
N ILE A 278 13.88 -1.93 7.19
CA ILE A 278 12.87 -2.82 6.59
C ILE A 278 13.02 -2.93 5.07
N GLY A 279 12.44 -3.97 4.51
CA GLY A 279 12.49 -4.26 3.08
C GLY A 279 13.66 -5.13 2.68
N THR A 280 13.85 -5.28 1.37
CA THR A 280 14.87 -6.15 0.79
C THR A 280 16.13 -5.39 0.43
N PHE A 281 17.27 -6.08 0.49
CA PHE A 281 18.55 -5.60 -0.01
C PHE A 281 18.94 -6.48 -1.19
N PRO A 282 18.87 -5.98 -2.44
CA PRO A 282 19.41 -6.72 -3.58
C PRO A 282 20.88 -7.08 -3.37
N LYS A 283 21.27 -8.29 -3.76
CA LYS A 283 22.68 -8.68 -3.74
C LYS A 283 23.50 -7.71 -4.59
N GLY A 284 24.50 -7.09 -3.98
CA GLY A 284 25.34 -6.10 -4.69
C GLY A 284 24.93 -4.63 -4.45
N CYS A 285 23.99 -4.34 -3.57
CA CYS A 285 23.72 -2.95 -3.18
C CYS A 285 24.99 -2.30 -2.58
N PRO A 286 25.50 -1.21 -3.16
CA PRO A 286 26.79 -0.63 -2.78
C PRO A 286 26.81 0.13 -1.46
N VAL A 287 25.68 0.19 -0.74
CA VAL A 287 25.61 0.90 0.53
C VAL A 287 26.06 -0.04 1.64
N PRO A 288 27.18 0.24 2.33
CA PRO A 288 27.61 -0.52 3.49
C PRO A 288 26.61 -0.27 4.62
N HIS A 289 25.70 -1.18 4.81
CA HIS A 289 24.83 -1.19 5.97
C HIS A 289 25.54 -1.97 7.06
N GLY A 290 25.79 -1.36 8.19
CA GLY A 290 26.37 -2.00 9.37
C GLY A 290 25.42 -3.03 10.02
N LEU A 291 24.46 -3.53 9.26
CA LEU A 291 23.59 -4.63 9.65
C LEU A 291 23.92 -5.82 8.75
N ALA A 292 24.54 -6.83 9.35
CA ALA A 292 24.68 -8.13 8.73
C ALA A 292 23.32 -8.56 8.16
N THR A 293 23.33 -9.12 6.96
CA THR A 293 22.20 -9.86 6.41
C THR A 293 21.75 -10.87 7.46
N VAL A 294 20.64 -10.60 8.13
CA VAL A 294 20.01 -11.59 8.97
C VAL A 294 19.48 -12.65 8.00
N GLU A 295 20.21 -13.75 7.85
CA GLU A 295 19.63 -14.97 7.30
C GLU A 295 18.53 -15.39 8.24
N VAL A 296 17.29 -15.19 7.84
CA VAL A 296 16.14 -15.71 8.59
C VAL A 296 16.17 -17.21 8.39
N PRO A 297 16.35 -18.01 9.47
CA PRO A 297 16.27 -19.46 9.35
C PRO A 297 14.89 -19.86 8.84
N GLU A 298 14.81 -20.83 7.96
CA GLU A 298 13.56 -21.41 7.44
C GLU A 298 12.66 -22.04 8.52
N THR A 299 13.11 -22.07 9.77
CA THR A 299 12.38 -22.63 10.91
C THR A 299 12.29 -21.58 12.02
N GLY A 300 11.08 -21.29 12.46
CA GLY A 300 10.63 -20.29 13.43
C GLY A 300 11.31 -20.24 14.81
N ALA A 301 12.62 -20.04 14.84
CA ALA A 301 13.37 -19.79 16.07
C ALA A 301 13.50 -18.28 16.30
N ARG A 302 13.19 -17.82 17.51
CA ARG A 302 13.30 -16.43 17.96
C ARG A 302 14.73 -15.93 17.85
N VAL A 303 14.92 -14.77 17.20
CA VAL A 303 16.18 -14.03 17.20
C VAL A 303 16.22 -13.17 18.48
N PRO A 304 17.28 -13.23 19.31
CA PRO A 304 17.39 -12.35 20.47
C PRO A 304 17.64 -10.90 20.05
N ALA A 305 17.03 -9.95 20.79
CA ALA A 305 17.17 -8.52 20.56
C ALA A 305 18.63 -8.06 20.71
N PRO A 306 19.16 -7.13 19.89
CA PRO A 306 20.46 -6.53 20.07
C PRO A 306 20.43 -5.57 21.25
N GLY A 307 21.16 -5.87 22.34
CA GLY A 307 21.33 -4.91 23.43
C GLY A 307 21.47 -5.44 24.86
N ALA A 308 21.69 -6.72 25.09
CA ALA A 308 22.05 -7.19 26.43
C ALA A 308 23.57 -7.31 26.55
N SER A 309 24.21 -6.31 27.14
CA SER A 309 25.62 -6.38 27.58
C SER A 309 25.79 -7.48 28.61
N ALA A 310 26.75 -8.38 28.35
CA ALA A 310 27.16 -9.40 29.29
C ALA A 310 27.79 -8.77 30.55
N PRO A 311 27.56 -9.32 31.74
CA PRO A 311 28.25 -8.89 32.94
C PRO A 311 29.71 -9.35 32.90
N GLN A 312 30.63 -8.40 33.09
CA GLN A 312 32.05 -8.68 33.30
C GLN A 312 32.20 -9.51 34.59
N GLY A 313 32.65 -10.72 34.45
CA GLY A 313 33.02 -11.59 35.55
C GLY A 313 34.34 -11.14 36.20
N ALA A 314 34.30 -11.03 37.50
CA ALA A 314 35.43 -10.67 38.35
C ALA A 314 36.49 -11.79 38.38
N GLU A 315 37.71 -11.44 38.10
CA GLU A 315 38.89 -12.23 38.54
C GLU A 315 39.04 -12.17 40.06
N ARG A 316 39.34 -13.27 40.66
CA ARG A 316 40.05 -13.34 41.96
C ARG A 316 40.78 -14.69 42.09
N PRO A 317 41.72 -14.70 43.06
CA PRO A 317 43.16 -14.76 42.87
C PRO A 317 43.67 -16.14 42.78
#